data_b1699ae9f415a89f2b25697da2f608ce
#
_entry.id   b1699ae9f415a89f2b25697da2f608ce
#
_cell.length_a   1.000
_cell.length_b   1.000
_cell.length_c   1.000
_cell.angle_alpha   90.00
_cell.angle_beta   90.00
_cell.angle_gamma   90.00
#
_symmetry.space_group_name_H-M   'P 1'
#
loop_
_entity.id
_entity.type
_entity.pdbx_description
1 polymer ?
#
loop_
_entity_poly.entity_id
_entity_poly.type
_entity_poly.pdbx_seq_one_letter_code
_entity_poly.pdbx_strand_id
1 'polypeptide(L)'
;MNVFLFGSKNLSVHVLKELHLQKFQIKGVLTRDHEPGMKVWHDKLNHMSLKEESSKLGIPIYENISINSKEFEDIFSNADIDFAIGVFWGEIIKEKILNLSKLGFFNLHTALLPRDRGSFPMAWPIINGEKYAGITFHKMGNGVDDGPIVSQKKVAIEEEDTGATLYDKVTKAGLELFKEVLPLFDELNFSLTPQDKSKATYHPRGYPYGGYLDPLWDLAKKERFKRALNFPPFKSHKDEPSQILKPYKAPSVRVMIGFDCDRPRGSFISSDKGQEMANQKISSLEIINRILEKERIPRTYFICGSFIESMSNNFGSERVKNAFNPNSKLVEIGDHSYSHKIVKKINTRPDKLPANFKEVKEEFEINTSLFQKYFSKRDLVNRGYRTPLGHKNGVEGEFKLLDTLKNLKIKYISSDLRDSNDSLHPKLITENGNIRQPYRYENGLLEIPAIGWQDTAFSGTSSTKLFETPPTKPVDILNYYHDLFVEAKQLSQKLERDIFLGLVMHPYDVSFYDKDNSLFPKLKRKLEAVDGSFHTYDEVSNHFHN
;
A
#
# COMPACT_ATOMS: atom_id res chain seq x y z
N MET A 1 -34.66 22.03 0.84
CA MET A 1 -33.62 21.38 0.01
C MET A 1 -33.91 19.90 -0.15
N ASN A 2 -33.48 19.30 -1.27
CA ASN A 2 -33.59 17.87 -1.56
C ASN A 2 -32.37 17.13 -1.03
N VAL A 3 -32.57 16.13 -0.17
CA VAL A 3 -31.49 15.39 0.51
C VAL A 3 -31.59 13.91 0.22
N PHE A 4 -30.45 13.26 0.10
CA PHE A 4 -30.33 11.80 0.05
C PHE A 4 -29.50 11.32 1.26
N LEU A 5 -30.01 10.32 2.01
CA LEU A 5 -29.30 9.76 3.15
C LEU A 5 -28.80 8.35 2.83
N PHE A 6 -27.56 8.06 3.21
CA PHE A 6 -27.05 6.69 3.14
C PHE A 6 -26.34 6.32 4.44
N GLY A 7 -26.65 5.16 4.97
CA GLY A 7 -26.08 4.78 6.26
C GLY A 7 -26.71 3.58 6.93
N SER A 8 -26.34 3.42 8.19
CA SER A 8 -26.82 2.37 9.08
C SER A 8 -26.69 2.79 10.54
N LYS A 9 -27.28 2.02 11.46
CA LYS A 9 -27.23 2.21 12.91
C LYS A 9 -27.99 3.45 13.43
N ASN A 10 -28.02 3.60 14.75
CA ASN A 10 -28.83 4.62 15.43
C ASN A 10 -28.57 6.07 14.96
N LEU A 11 -27.31 6.45 14.77
CA LEU A 11 -27.02 7.84 14.37
C LEU A 11 -27.65 8.17 13.01
N SER A 12 -27.67 7.23 12.06
CA SER A 12 -28.34 7.44 10.76
C SER A 12 -29.84 7.67 10.92
N VAL A 13 -30.48 6.91 11.83
CA VAL A 13 -31.92 7.08 12.14
C VAL A 13 -32.19 8.42 12.80
N HIS A 14 -31.34 8.86 13.71
CA HIS A 14 -31.45 10.17 14.33
C HIS A 14 -31.25 11.30 13.30
N VAL A 15 -30.30 11.16 12.38
CA VAL A 15 -30.13 12.10 11.28
C VAL A 15 -31.36 12.16 10.37
N LEU A 16 -31.94 10.98 10.03
CA LEU A 16 -33.19 10.91 9.27
C LEU A 16 -34.32 11.69 9.95
N LYS A 17 -34.51 11.43 11.25
CA LYS A 17 -35.58 12.11 12.04
C LYS A 17 -35.35 13.61 12.11
N GLU A 18 -34.12 14.06 12.26
CA GLU A 18 -33.79 15.49 12.29
C GLU A 18 -34.06 16.16 10.94
N LEU A 19 -33.63 15.55 9.83
CA LEU A 19 -33.94 16.02 8.48
C LEU A 19 -35.43 16.14 8.23
N HIS A 20 -36.21 15.14 8.68
CA HIS A 20 -37.67 15.17 8.57
C HIS A 20 -38.30 16.28 9.45
N LEU A 21 -37.85 16.44 10.69
CA LEU A 21 -38.29 17.46 11.61
C LEU A 21 -38.06 18.88 11.06
N GLN A 22 -36.90 19.10 10.45
CA GLN A 22 -36.52 20.37 9.82
C GLN A 22 -37.10 20.54 8.40
N LYS A 23 -38.01 19.64 7.98
CA LYS A 23 -38.77 19.69 6.71
C LYS A 23 -37.91 19.63 5.45
N PHE A 24 -36.73 19.03 5.49
CA PHE A 24 -35.95 18.70 4.28
C PHE A 24 -36.70 17.65 3.45
N GLN A 25 -36.60 17.76 2.13
CA GLN A 25 -37.23 16.81 1.21
C GLN A 25 -36.30 15.60 1.03
N ILE A 26 -36.54 14.55 1.82
CA ILE A 26 -35.71 13.33 1.78
C ILE A 26 -36.16 12.50 0.58
N LYS A 27 -35.36 12.50 -0.48
CA LYS A 27 -35.65 11.87 -1.77
C LYS A 27 -35.41 10.36 -1.78
N GLY A 28 -34.61 9.88 -0.85
CA GLY A 28 -34.34 8.46 -0.70
C GLY A 28 -33.34 8.15 0.40
N VAL A 29 -33.37 6.90 0.80
CA VAL A 29 -32.45 6.33 1.78
C VAL A 29 -31.80 5.08 1.20
N LEU A 30 -30.47 5.02 1.19
CA LEU A 30 -29.73 3.81 0.89
C LEU A 30 -29.20 3.20 2.20
N THR A 31 -29.59 1.96 2.50
CA THR A 31 -29.20 1.29 3.76
C THR A 31 -28.65 -0.11 3.54
N ARG A 32 -27.91 -0.57 4.53
CA ARG A 32 -27.34 -1.93 4.62
C ARG A 32 -27.96 -2.75 5.75
N ASP A 33 -29.13 -2.38 6.22
CA ASP A 33 -29.83 -3.03 7.33
C ASP A 33 -30.11 -4.53 7.07
N HIS A 34 -30.20 -4.95 5.81
CA HIS A 34 -30.35 -6.33 5.37
C HIS A 34 -29.09 -7.18 5.59
N GLU A 35 -27.92 -6.57 5.77
CA GLU A 35 -26.68 -7.33 5.92
C GLU A 35 -26.65 -8.12 7.24
N PRO A 36 -26.15 -9.38 7.22
CA PRO A 36 -26.12 -10.23 8.43
C PRO A 36 -25.38 -9.59 9.61
N GLY A 37 -24.37 -8.74 9.33
CA GLY A 37 -23.63 -8.00 10.37
C GLY A 37 -24.48 -6.98 11.10
N MET A 38 -25.50 -6.43 10.48
CA MET A 38 -26.40 -5.45 11.08
C MET A 38 -27.39 -6.08 12.06
N LYS A 39 -27.72 -7.35 11.90
CA LYS A 39 -28.61 -8.07 12.83
C LYS A 39 -28.15 -7.99 14.29
N VAL A 40 -26.84 -8.08 14.54
CA VAL A 40 -26.28 -7.93 15.90
C VAL A 40 -26.56 -6.54 16.49
N TRP A 41 -26.51 -5.48 15.68
CA TRP A 41 -26.81 -4.13 16.11
C TRP A 41 -28.29 -3.96 16.45
N HIS A 42 -29.19 -4.53 15.66
CA HIS A 42 -30.63 -4.46 15.91
C HIS A 42 -31.04 -5.35 17.10
N ASP A 43 -30.66 -6.62 17.09
CA ASP A 43 -31.19 -7.60 18.04
C ASP A 43 -30.56 -7.49 19.45
N LYS A 44 -29.28 -7.11 19.54
CA LYS A 44 -28.51 -7.13 20.79
C LYS A 44 -28.17 -5.75 21.35
N LEU A 45 -28.10 -4.73 20.50
CA LEU A 45 -27.79 -3.37 20.89
C LEU A 45 -29.00 -2.42 20.77
N ASN A 46 -30.17 -2.95 20.43
CA ASN A 46 -31.42 -2.20 20.25
C ASN A 46 -31.27 -0.99 19.29
N HIS A 47 -30.42 -1.13 18.27
CA HIS A 47 -30.33 -0.09 17.26
C HIS A 47 -31.60 -0.08 16.41
N MET A 48 -32.16 1.10 16.20
CA MET A 48 -33.28 1.30 15.30
C MET A 48 -32.87 0.95 13.86
N SER A 49 -33.81 0.38 13.12
CA SER A 49 -33.62 0.13 11.69
C SER A 49 -33.88 1.41 10.89
N LEU A 50 -32.90 1.82 10.08
CA LEU A 50 -33.05 2.94 9.17
C LEU A 50 -34.12 2.65 8.11
N LYS A 51 -34.24 1.40 7.68
CA LYS A 51 -35.28 0.91 6.78
C LYS A 51 -36.67 1.08 7.36
N GLU A 52 -36.88 0.57 8.59
CA GLU A 52 -38.20 0.67 9.25
C GLU A 52 -38.65 2.11 9.50
N GLU A 53 -37.72 2.95 9.97
CA GLU A 53 -38.05 4.37 10.22
C GLU A 53 -38.32 5.12 8.92
N SER A 54 -37.58 4.84 7.84
CA SER A 54 -37.86 5.41 6.52
C SER A 54 -39.23 5.00 6.00
N SER A 55 -39.60 3.70 6.16
CA SER A 55 -40.94 3.20 5.78
C SER A 55 -42.08 3.92 6.52
N LYS A 56 -41.93 4.15 7.83
CA LYS A 56 -42.92 4.90 8.64
C LYS A 56 -43.13 6.32 8.13
N LEU A 57 -42.10 6.92 7.57
CA LEU A 57 -42.12 8.29 7.03
C LEU A 57 -42.46 8.34 5.53
N GLY A 58 -42.75 7.20 4.89
CA GLY A 58 -43.07 7.13 3.46
C GLY A 58 -41.89 7.49 2.53
N ILE A 59 -40.66 7.38 3.00
CA ILE A 59 -39.45 7.73 2.26
C ILE A 59 -38.99 6.53 1.41
N PRO A 60 -38.63 6.73 0.12
CA PRO A 60 -38.08 5.65 -0.73
C PRO A 60 -36.85 5.02 -0.12
N ILE A 61 -36.78 3.67 -0.14
CA ILE A 61 -35.71 2.88 0.46
C ILE A 61 -35.03 2.05 -0.62
N TYR A 62 -33.70 2.08 -0.60
CA TYR A 62 -32.85 1.31 -1.50
C TYR A 62 -31.93 0.39 -0.68
N GLU A 63 -31.88 -0.89 -1.08
CA GLU A 63 -31.06 -1.93 -0.46
C GLU A 63 -30.45 -2.81 -1.54
N ASN A 64 -29.43 -3.55 -1.22
CA ASN A 64 -28.77 -4.50 -2.13
C ASN A 64 -28.18 -3.90 -3.42
N ILE A 65 -27.98 -2.59 -3.43
CA ILE A 65 -27.29 -1.90 -4.53
C ILE A 65 -26.03 -1.22 -4.02
N SER A 66 -24.97 -1.22 -4.85
CA SER A 66 -23.79 -0.43 -4.56
C SER A 66 -24.03 1.03 -4.86
N ILE A 67 -23.58 1.94 -3.99
CA ILE A 67 -23.62 3.39 -4.24
C ILE A 67 -22.86 3.78 -5.52
N ASN A 68 -21.98 2.92 -6.03
CA ASN A 68 -21.23 3.13 -7.26
C ASN A 68 -21.83 2.42 -8.50
N SER A 69 -23.00 1.80 -8.37
CA SER A 69 -23.68 1.12 -9.47
C SER A 69 -24.35 2.11 -10.44
N LYS A 70 -24.59 1.64 -11.67
CA LYS A 70 -25.36 2.42 -12.65
C LYS A 70 -26.81 2.64 -12.17
N GLU A 71 -27.36 1.63 -11.50
CA GLU A 71 -28.70 1.71 -10.91
C GLU A 71 -28.81 2.85 -9.90
N PHE A 72 -27.85 2.96 -8.96
CA PHE A 72 -27.81 4.07 -8.01
C PHE A 72 -27.61 5.42 -8.70
N GLU A 73 -26.73 5.50 -9.68
CA GLU A 73 -26.53 6.72 -10.49
C GLU A 73 -27.83 7.22 -11.12
N ASP A 74 -28.62 6.31 -11.70
CA ASP A 74 -29.88 6.65 -12.34
C ASP A 74 -30.93 7.12 -11.32
N ILE A 75 -31.05 6.43 -10.17
CA ILE A 75 -31.92 6.84 -9.05
C ILE A 75 -31.55 8.24 -8.57
N PHE A 76 -30.28 8.47 -8.30
CA PHE A 76 -29.78 9.70 -7.73
C PHE A 76 -29.91 10.89 -8.68
N SER A 77 -29.58 10.69 -9.96
CA SER A 77 -29.65 11.73 -10.98
C SER A 77 -31.08 12.20 -11.26
N ASN A 78 -32.07 11.30 -11.15
CA ASN A 78 -33.47 11.62 -11.35
C ASN A 78 -34.13 12.32 -10.15
N ALA A 79 -33.47 12.33 -8.99
CA ALA A 79 -34.04 12.85 -7.74
C ALA A 79 -33.72 14.33 -7.46
N ASP A 80 -32.93 14.99 -8.33
CA ASP A 80 -32.52 16.41 -8.21
C ASP A 80 -31.96 16.75 -6.82
N ILE A 81 -30.93 16.05 -6.38
CA ILE A 81 -30.37 16.12 -5.02
C ILE A 81 -29.50 17.36 -4.84
N ASP A 82 -29.78 18.15 -3.79
CA ASP A 82 -28.95 19.27 -3.41
C ASP A 82 -27.69 18.80 -2.67
N PHE A 83 -27.82 17.89 -1.69
CA PHE A 83 -26.70 17.26 -1.01
C PHE A 83 -27.04 15.85 -0.50
N ALA A 84 -26.00 15.04 -0.29
CA ALA A 84 -26.14 13.71 0.27
C ALA A 84 -25.38 13.58 1.59
N ILE A 85 -25.89 12.77 2.52
CA ILE A 85 -25.29 12.56 3.84
C ILE A 85 -25.00 11.10 4.06
N GLY A 86 -23.75 10.78 4.39
CA GLY A 86 -23.29 9.47 4.83
C GLY A 86 -23.15 9.39 6.35
N VAL A 87 -23.55 8.27 6.92
CA VAL A 87 -23.37 7.96 8.34
C VAL A 87 -23.04 6.48 8.50
N PHE A 88 -21.84 6.16 8.98
CA PHE A 88 -21.36 4.78 9.09
C PHE A 88 -21.42 4.00 7.76
N TRP A 89 -21.05 4.66 6.68
CA TRP A 89 -20.98 4.02 5.36
C TRP A 89 -19.59 3.45 5.08
N GLY A 90 -19.53 2.19 4.67
CA GLY A 90 -18.25 1.45 4.50
C GLY A 90 -17.78 1.27 3.06
N GLU A 91 -18.45 1.90 2.09
CA GLU A 91 -18.07 1.82 0.68
C GLU A 91 -17.44 3.14 0.22
N ILE A 92 -16.29 3.09 -0.47
CA ILE A 92 -15.66 4.27 -1.05
C ILE A 92 -16.52 4.75 -2.23
N ILE A 93 -16.89 6.02 -2.24
CA ILE A 93 -17.74 6.61 -3.27
C ILE A 93 -16.84 7.19 -4.38
N LYS A 94 -17.09 6.76 -5.62
CA LYS A 94 -16.32 7.21 -6.77
C LYS A 94 -16.65 8.67 -7.14
N GLU A 95 -15.67 9.38 -7.67
CA GLU A 95 -15.77 10.79 -8.07
C GLU A 95 -16.99 11.07 -8.96
N LYS A 96 -17.30 10.17 -9.89
CA LYS A 96 -18.48 10.29 -10.75
C LYS A 96 -19.79 10.45 -9.94
N ILE A 97 -19.92 9.70 -8.83
CA ILE A 97 -21.10 9.76 -7.97
C ILE A 97 -21.06 11.00 -7.08
N LEU A 98 -19.89 11.33 -6.51
CA LEU A 98 -19.71 12.52 -5.68
C LEU A 98 -20.13 13.82 -6.39
N ASN A 99 -19.97 13.86 -7.71
CA ASN A 99 -20.30 15.02 -8.54
C ASN A 99 -21.77 15.10 -8.98
N LEU A 100 -22.63 14.16 -8.56
CA LEU A 100 -24.05 14.17 -8.95
C LEU A 100 -24.92 15.13 -8.13
N SER A 101 -24.50 15.57 -6.97
CA SER A 101 -25.25 16.51 -6.14
C SER A 101 -24.69 17.93 -6.23
N LYS A 102 -25.56 18.93 -6.07
CA LYS A 102 -25.19 20.35 -6.25
C LYS A 102 -24.15 20.83 -5.23
N LEU A 103 -24.33 20.49 -3.95
CA LEU A 103 -23.43 20.89 -2.87
C LEU A 103 -22.38 19.82 -2.55
N GLY A 104 -22.62 18.57 -2.95
CA GLY A 104 -21.75 17.43 -2.75
C GLY A 104 -22.25 16.42 -1.72
N PHE A 105 -21.40 15.46 -1.43
CA PHE A 105 -21.63 14.42 -0.43
C PHE A 105 -20.90 14.79 0.86
N PHE A 106 -21.56 14.57 1.99
CA PHE A 106 -21.04 14.87 3.33
C PHE A 106 -21.07 13.62 4.18
N ASN A 107 -20.17 13.53 5.18
CA ASN A 107 -20.09 12.40 6.09
C ASN A 107 -19.96 12.83 7.54
N LEU A 108 -20.67 12.13 8.43
CA LEU A 108 -20.43 12.19 9.87
C LEU A 108 -19.41 11.12 10.25
N HIS A 109 -18.15 11.51 10.31
CA HIS A 109 -17.05 10.63 10.67
C HIS A 109 -16.73 10.71 12.17
N THR A 110 -16.70 9.58 12.86
CA THR A 110 -16.56 9.50 14.31
C THR A 110 -15.12 9.64 14.79
N ALA A 111 -14.41 10.63 14.28
CA ALA A 111 -13.07 11.05 14.69
C ALA A 111 -12.90 12.57 14.62
N LEU A 112 -11.82 13.08 15.22
CA LEU A 112 -11.35 14.46 15.06
C LEU A 112 -10.39 14.54 13.85
N LEU A 113 -10.95 14.63 12.64
CA LEU A 113 -10.15 14.79 11.43
C LEU A 113 -9.17 15.98 11.53
N PRO A 114 -7.97 15.87 11.00
CA PRO A 114 -7.48 14.88 10.03
C PRO A 114 -6.98 13.57 10.65
N ARG A 115 -7.02 13.39 11.97
CA ARG A 115 -6.62 12.13 12.62
C ARG A 115 -7.71 11.08 12.51
N ASP A 116 -7.29 9.81 12.58
CA ASP A 116 -8.14 8.62 12.63
C ASP A 116 -9.13 8.50 11.45
N ARG A 117 -8.66 8.81 10.23
CA ARG A 117 -9.38 8.49 9.00
C ARG A 117 -9.52 6.97 8.85
N GLY A 118 -10.62 6.49 8.29
CA GLY A 118 -10.84 5.08 7.99
C GLY A 118 -11.56 4.30 9.08
N SER A 119 -11.07 3.11 9.43
CA SER A 119 -11.80 2.15 10.24
C SER A 119 -11.54 2.27 11.75
N PHE A 120 -12.57 1.93 12.54
CA PHE A 120 -12.52 1.94 14.02
C PHE A 120 -12.08 3.28 14.63
N PRO A 121 -12.49 4.43 14.10
CA PRO A 121 -11.95 5.73 14.47
C PRO A 121 -12.09 6.06 15.97
N MET A 122 -13.04 5.46 16.68
CA MET A 122 -13.23 5.67 18.12
C MET A 122 -12.32 4.80 19.00
N ALA A 123 -11.80 3.69 18.48
CA ALA A 123 -10.91 2.83 19.26
C ALA A 123 -9.49 3.42 19.36
N TRP A 124 -9.03 4.06 18.30
CA TRP A 124 -7.65 4.56 18.21
C TRP A 124 -7.30 5.63 19.26
N PRO A 125 -8.14 6.63 19.54
CA PRO A 125 -7.84 7.59 20.61
C PRO A 125 -7.66 6.93 21.99
N ILE A 126 -8.46 5.91 22.32
CA ILE A 126 -8.28 5.14 23.58
C ILE A 126 -6.95 4.40 23.56
N ILE A 127 -6.64 3.67 22.47
CA ILE A 127 -5.41 2.90 22.32
C ILE A 127 -4.19 3.81 22.46
N ASN A 128 -4.23 4.98 21.85
CA ASN A 128 -3.14 5.94 21.85
C ASN A 128 -3.05 6.76 23.15
N GLY A 129 -4.02 6.63 24.07
CA GLY A 129 -4.05 7.38 25.32
C GLY A 129 -4.34 8.87 25.11
N GLU A 130 -5.15 9.21 24.10
CA GLU A 130 -5.55 10.58 23.85
C GLU A 130 -6.60 11.07 24.86
N LYS A 131 -6.59 12.35 25.13
CA LYS A 131 -7.55 12.97 26.06
C LYS A 131 -8.94 13.21 25.43
N TYR A 132 -8.98 13.26 24.10
CA TYR A 132 -10.19 13.59 23.37
C TYR A 132 -10.35 12.69 22.15
N ALA A 133 -11.56 12.22 21.95
CA ALA A 133 -12.11 11.75 20.69
C ALA A 133 -13.07 12.81 20.12
N GLY A 134 -13.85 12.47 19.12
CA GLY A 134 -14.91 13.34 18.66
C GLY A 134 -15.54 12.90 17.37
N ILE A 135 -16.23 13.83 16.75
CA ILE A 135 -16.93 13.61 15.49
C ILE A 135 -16.71 14.81 14.57
N THR A 136 -16.60 14.54 13.28
CA THR A 136 -16.42 15.53 12.24
C THR A 136 -17.51 15.41 11.20
N PHE A 137 -18.17 16.51 10.89
CA PHE A 137 -18.98 16.64 9.69
C PHE A 137 -18.12 17.27 8.60
N HIS A 138 -17.88 16.51 7.51
CA HIS A 138 -17.00 16.95 6.43
C HIS A 138 -17.58 16.64 5.06
N LYS A 139 -17.18 17.40 4.05
CA LYS A 139 -17.47 17.08 2.66
C LYS A 139 -16.62 15.88 2.22
N MET A 140 -17.18 14.94 1.50
CA MET A 140 -16.42 13.80 0.98
C MET A 140 -15.51 14.23 -0.18
N GLY A 141 -14.32 13.66 -0.24
CA GLY A 141 -13.35 13.80 -1.32
C GLY A 141 -13.08 12.47 -2.03
N ASN A 142 -12.07 12.45 -2.87
CA ASN A 142 -11.69 11.23 -3.62
C ASN A 142 -10.93 10.21 -2.77
N GLY A 143 -10.42 10.61 -1.61
CA GLY A 143 -9.76 9.74 -0.64
C GLY A 143 -10.66 9.38 0.54
N VAL A 144 -10.12 8.56 1.46
CA VAL A 144 -10.87 8.15 2.65
C VAL A 144 -10.83 9.28 3.68
N ASP A 145 -12.00 9.81 4.01
CA ASP A 145 -12.21 10.86 5.01
C ASP A 145 -11.28 12.09 4.89
N ASP A 146 -10.85 12.43 3.67
CA ASP A 146 -9.83 13.44 3.39
C ASP A 146 -10.38 14.82 2.97
N GLY A 147 -11.68 14.92 2.75
CA GLY A 147 -12.33 16.14 2.29
C GLY A 147 -12.41 17.24 3.36
N PRO A 148 -12.72 18.48 2.97
CA PRO A 148 -12.69 19.62 3.87
C PRO A 148 -13.78 19.53 4.96
N ILE A 149 -13.43 20.05 6.14
CA ILE A 149 -14.25 20.00 7.34
C ILE A 149 -15.28 21.13 7.32
N VAL A 150 -16.53 20.79 7.62
CA VAL A 150 -17.60 21.76 7.90
C VAL A 150 -17.56 22.15 9.38
N SER A 151 -17.62 21.16 10.28
CA SER A 151 -17.57 21.38 11.72
C SER A 151 -17.13 20.13 12.47
N GLN A 152 -16.70 20.30 13.72
CA GLN A 152 -16.22 19.22 14.59
C GLN A 152 -16.71 19.42 16.02
N LYS A 153 -16.95 18.31 16.72
CA LYS A 153 -17.26 18.33 18.15
C LYS A 153 -16.34 17.39 18.91
N LYS A 154 -15.67 17.92 19.94
CA LYS A 154 -14.77 17.15 20.82
C LYS A 154 -15.57 16.44 21.91
N VAL A 155 -15.11 15.25 22.28
CA VAL A 155 -15.64 14.43 23.37
C VAL A 155 -14.47 14.02 24.26
N ALA A 156 -14.57 14.29 25.55
CA ALA A 156 -13.55 13.85 26.52
C ALA A 156 -13.56 12.32 26.64
N ILE A 157 -12.38 11.74 26.74
CA ILE A 157 -12.17 10.32 27.03
C ILE A 157 -11.82 10.22 28.52
N GLU A 158 -12.72 9.58 29.27
CA GLU A 158 -12.50 9.28 30.67
C GLU A 158 -11.69 7.99 30.86
N GLU A 159 -11.11 7.80 32.03
CA GLU A 159 -10.25 6.65 32.32
C GLU A 159 -11.00 5.32 32.15
N GLU A 160 -12.29 5.29 32.47
CA GLU A 160 -13.14 4.11 32.40
C GLU A 160 -13.80 3.90 31.04
N ASP A 161 -13.64 4.83 30.09
CA ASP A 161 -14.31 4.70 28.79
C ASP A 161 -13.82 3.46 28.05
N THR A 162 -14.77 2.68 27.62
CA THR A 162 -14.58 1.55 26.70
C THR A 162 -14.91 1.96 25.25
N GLY A 163 -14.64 1.09 24.30
CA GLY A 163 -15.09 1.31 22.93
C GLY A 163 -16.60 1.54 22.84
N ALA A 164 -17.39 0.83 23.65
CA ALA A 164 -18.86 0.98 23.69
C ALA A 164 -19.29 2.31 24.29
N THR A 165 -18.79 2.69 25.45
CA THR A 165 -19.20 3.95 26.11
C THR A 165 -18.76 5.17 25.32
N LEU A 166 -17.56 5.13 24.72
CA LEU A 166 -17.09 6.20 23.86
C LEU A 166 -17.93 6.30 22.56
N TYR A 167 -18.34 5.15 22.00
CA TYR A 167 -19.26 5.13 20.85
C TYR A 167 -20.56 5.89 21.17
N ASP A 168 -21.16 5.64 22.33
CA ASP A 168 -22.40 6.31 22.74
C ASP A 168 -22.19 7.81 22.94
N LYS A 169 -21.09 8.22 23.59
CA LYS A 169 -20.73 9.63 23.76
C LYS A 169 -20.52 10.35 22.42
N VAL A 170 -19.75 9.73 21.50
CA VAL A 170 -19.44 10.33 20.20
C VAL A 170 -20.66 10.37 19.27
N THR A 171 -21.52 9.35 19.28
CA THR A 171 -22.74 9.36 18.47
C THR A 171 -23.76 10.38 18.97
N LYS A 172 -23.85 10.58 20.31
CA LYS A 172 -24.66 11.66 20.89
C LYS A 172 -24.13 13.04 20.45
N ALA A 173 -22.83 13.25 20.59
CA ALA A 173 -22.18 14.48 20.13
C ALA A 173 -22.36 14.69 18.61
N GLY A 174 -22.44 13.61 17.83
CA GLY A 174 -22.69 13.64 16.39
C GLY A 174 -24.09 14.15 16.04
N LEU A 175 -25.10 13.73 16.79
CA LEU A 175 -26.46 14.26 16.61
C LEU A 175 -26.51 15.73 16.99
N GLU A 176 -25.86 16.13 18.08
CA GLU A 176 -25.79 17.54 18.49
C GLU A 176 -25.10 18.39 17.42
N LEU A 177 -23.94 17.95 16.94
CA LEU A 177 -23.21 18.61 15.86
C LEU A 177 -24.07 18.73 14.59
N PHE A 178 -24.79 17.66 14.23
CA PHE A 178 -25.65 17.67 13.07
C PHE A 178 -26.78 18.70 13.18
N LYS A 179 -27.41 18.80 14.35
CA LYS A 179 -28.45 19.84 14.63
C LYS A 179 -27.90 21.27 14.53
N GLU A 180 -26.65 21.48 14.95
CA GLU A 180 -25.98 22.78 14.87
C GLU A 180 -25.65 23.16 13.42
N VAL A 181 -25.28 22.17 12.58
CA VAL A 181 -24.83 22.40 11.20
C VAL A 181 -25.99 22.44 10.20
N LEU A 182 -27.07 21.68 10.45
CA LEU A 182 -28.15 21.51 9.47
C LEU A 182 -28.82 22.83 9.03
N PRO A 183 -29.10 23.81 9.91
CA PRO A 183 -29.62 25.11 9.49
C PRO A 183 -28.71 25.88 8.56
N LEU A 184 -27.38 25.72 8.70
CA LEU A 184 -26.38 26.38 7.83
C LEU A 184 -26.49 25.91 6.39
N PHE A 185 -26.95 24.69 6.15
CA PHE A 185 -27.17 24.16 4.79
C PHE A 185 -28.41 24.81 4.16
N ASP A 186 -29.48 25.00 4.89
CA ASP A 186 -30.69 25.63 4.38
C ASP A 186 -30.43 27.11 4.01
N GLU A 187 -29.61 27.79 4.79
CA GLU A 187 -29.15 29.16 4.55
C GLU A 187 -27.98 29.27 3.56
N LEU A 188 -27.41 28.15 3.11
CA LEU A 188 -26.16 28.09 2.31
C LEU A 188 -24.99 28.85 2.97
N ASN A 189 -24.96 28.89 4.29
CA ASN A 189 -24.01 29.66 5.11
C ASN A 189 -23.02 28.73 5.87
N PHE A 190 -22.39 27.78 5.21
CA PHE A 190 -21.37 26.95 5.81
C PHE A 190 -20.00 27.16 5.15
N SER A 191 -18.94 27.05 5.93
CA SER A 191 -17.58 27.12 5.45
C SER A 191 -16.94 25.73 5.33
N LEU A 192 -15.96 25.60 4.45
CA LEU A 192 -15.21 24.37 4.23
C LEU A 192 -13.74 24.63 4.57
N THR A 193 -13.25 24.04 5.67
CA THR A 193 -11.86 24.16 6.12
C THR A 193 -11.04 22.97 5.61
N PRO A 194 -10.01 23.19 4.76
CA PRO A 194 -9.13 22.12 4.33
C PRO A 194 -8.46 21.41 5.50
N GLN A 195 -8.29 20.11 5.40
CA GLN A 195 -7.59 19.34 6.42
C GLN A 195 -6.07 19.55 6.33
N ASP A 196 -5.41 19.68 7.47
CA ASP A 196 -3.95 19.69 7.58
C ASP A 196 -3.39 18.27 7.33
N LYS A 197 -2.90 18.04 6.12
CA LYS A 197 -2.37 16.72 5.70
C LYS A 197 -1.19 16.25 6.56
N SER A 198 -0.43 17.16 7.17
CA SER A 198 0.72 16.81 8.01
C SER A 198 0.32 16.14 9.33
N LYS A 199 -0.93 16.32 9.76
CA LYS A 199 -1.50 15.74 10.98
C LYS A 199 -2.41 14.54 10.72
N ALA A 200 -2.58 14.15 9.45
CA ALA A 200 -3.47 13.07 9.09
C ALA A 200 -2.92 11.71 9.50
N THR A 201 -3.76 10.89 10.11
CA THR A 201 -3.53 9.46 10.32
C THR A 201 -4.61 8.66 9.62
N TYR A 202 -4.27 7.46 9.15
CA TYR A 202 -5.17 6.58 8.43
C TYR A 202 -5.11 5.15 8.97
N HIS A 203 -6.28 4.58 9.20
CA HIS A 203 -6.44 3.22 9.68
C HIS A 203 -7.17 2.36 8.64
N PRO A 204 -6.53 1.29 8.14
CA PRO A 204 -7.12 0.42 7.13
C PRO A 204 -8.32 -0.36 7.68
N ARG A 205 -9.09 -0.96 6.78
CA ARG A 205 -10.25 -1.76 7.15
C ARG A 205 -9.84 -2.97 8.01
N GLY A 206 -10.54 -3.17 9.13
CA GLY A 206 -10.29 -4.25 10.08
C GLY A 206 -10.19 -3.76 11.52
N TYR A 207 -10.06 -4.71 12.44
CA TYR A 207 -9.85 -4.38 13.86
C TYR A 207 -8.48 -3.72 14.07
N PRO A 208 -8.37 -2.76 15.00
CA PRO A 208 -7.08 -2.26 15.45
C PRO A 208 -6.14 -3.43 15.78
N TYR A 209 -4.95 -3.42 15.16
CA TYR A 209 -3.97 -4.50 15.32
C TYR A 209 -4.54 -5.92 15.12
N GLY A 210 -5.54 -6.07 14.23
CA GLY A 210 -6.20 -7.37 13.99
C GLY A 210 -6.99 -7.92 15.18
N GLY A 211 -7.13 -7.14 16.24
CA GLY A 211 -7.75 -7.55 17.51
C GLY A 211 -6.81 -8.29 18.45
N TYR A 212 -5.51 -8.35 18.19
CA TYR A 212 -4.54 -9.07 19.02
C TYR A 212 -3.72 -8.14 19.92
N LEU A 213 -3.49 -8.59 21.15
CA LEU A 213 -2.54 -7.96 22.07
C LEU A 213 -1.10 -8.26 21.64
N ASP A 214 -0.32 -7.21 21.46
CA ASP A 214 1.11 -7.37 21.25
C ASP A 214 1.80 -7.64 22.61
N PRO A 215 2.50 -8.77 22.77
CA PRO A 215 3.19 -9.09 24.01
C PRO A 215 4.28 -8.08 24.40
N LEU A 216 4.80 -7.31 23.44
CA LEU A 216 5.84 -6.31 23.66
C LEU A 216 5.32 -4.94 24.13
N TRP A 217 4.00 -4.70 24.09
CA TRP A 217 3.44 -3.46 24.61
C TRP A 217 3.58 -3.39 26.13
N ASP A 218 3.75 -2.19 26.65
CA ASP A 218 3.65 -1.92 28.07
C ASP A 218 2.25 -2.24 28.62
N LEU A 219 2.14 -2.38 29.93
CA LEU A 219 0.86 -2.72 30.57
C LEU A 219 -0.22 -1.66 30.31
N ALA A 220 0.15 -0.39 30.32
CA ALA A 220 -0.80 0.69 30.11
C ALA A 220 -1.40 0.66 28.70
N LYS A 221 -0.58 0.42 27.66
CA LYS A 221 -1.07 0.27 26.27
C LYS A 221 -1.91 -0.99 26.12
N LYS A 222 -1.54 -2.10 26.74
CA LYS A 222 -2.35 -3.34 26.76
C LYS A 222 -3.73 -3.10 27.36
N GLU A 223 -3.81 -2.43 28.50
CA GLU A 223 -5.10 -2.12 29.13
C GLU A 223 -5.94 -1.15 28.29
N ARG A 224 -5.34 -0.11 27.72
CA ARG A 224 -6.04 0.78 26.79
C ARG A 224 -6.58 0.03 25.57
N PHE A 225 -5.80 -0.90 25.00
CA PHE A 225 -6.24 -1.70 23.87
C PHE A 225 -7.42 -2.62 24.22
N LYS A 226 -7.37 -3.34 25.35
CA LYS A 226 -8.47 -4.16 25.85
C LYS A 226 -9.74 -3.31 26.02
N ARG A 227 -9.59 -2.17 26.64
CA ARG A 227 -10.67 -1.22 26.88
C ARG A 227 -11.25 -0.66 25.59
N ALA A 228 -10.43 -0.28 24.63
CA ALA A 228 -10.84 0.23 23.32
C ALA A 228 -11.65 -0.81 22.49
N LEU A 229 -11.30 -2.09 22.62
CA LEU A 229 -12.01 -3.18 21.95
C LEU A 229 -13.13 -3.80 22.79
N ASN A 230 -13.37 -3.30 23.99
CA ASN A 230 -14.52 -3.73 24.80
C ASN A 230 -15.80 -3.09 24.27
N PHE A 231 -16.52 -3.86 23.47
CA PHE A 231 -17.77 -3.45 22.80
C PHE A 231 -18.76 -4.62 22.77
N PRO A 232 -19.38 -4.99 23.91
CA PRO A 232 -20.35 -6.08 23.93
C PRO A 232 -21.53 -5.80 22.97
N PRO A 233 -22.09 -6.80 22.29
CA PRO A 233 -21.80 -8.23 22.38
C PRO A 233 -20.70 -8.71 21.41
N PHE A 234 -19.98 -7.80 20.78
CA PHE A 234 -18.89 -8.17 19.91
C PHE A 234 -17.74 -8.77 20.73
N LYS A 235 -17.02 -9.73 20.14
CA LYS A 235 -15.83 -10.28 20.79
C LYS A 235 -14.82 -9.15 21.01
N SER A 236 -14.33 -9.03 22.22
CA SER A 236 -13.23 -8.14 22.57
C SER A 236 -11.90 -8.64 21.95
N HIS A 237 -10.78 -8.10 22.43
CA HIS A 237 -9.45 -8.58 22.06
C HIS A 237 -9.28 -10.11 22.21
N LYS A 238 -8.29 -10.65 21.53
CA LYS A 238 -7.91 -12.07 21.59
C LYS A 238 -6.62 -12.19 22.37
N ASP A 239 -6.61 -13.03 23.41
CA ASP A 239 -5.44 -13.27 24.26
C ASP A 239 -4.47 -14.30 23.64
N GLU A 240 -4.96 -15.20 22.78
CA GLU A 240 -4.13 -16.18 22.07
C GLU A 240 -4.60 -16.34 20.62
N PRO A 241 -3.69 -16.70 19.72
CA PRO A 241 -4.02 -16.99 18.34
C PRO A 241 -4.73 -18.35 18.23
N SER A 242 -6.02 -18.43 18.61
CA SER A 242 -6.84 -19.60 18.31
C SER A 242 -7.31 -19.50 16.87
N GLN A 243 -6.65 -20.26 16.01
CA GLN A 243 -7.05 -20.67 14.66
C GLN A 243 -7.49 -19.58 13.66
N ILE A 244 -6.55 -19.23 12.78
CA ILE A 244 -6.79 -18.80 11.40
C ILE A 244 -7.60 -17.50 11.22
N LEU A 245 -7.15 -16.42 11.82
CA LEU A 245 -7.04 -15.13 11.16
C LEU A 245 -5.55 -14.84 11.13
N LYS A 246 -5.00 -14.45 9.98
CA LYS A 246 -3.58 -14.13 9.88
C LYS A 246 -3.23 -13.21 11.06
N PRO A 247 -2.28 -13.57 11.92
CA PRO A 247 -1.94 -12.72 13.06
C PRO A 247 -1.60 -11.35 12.51
N TYR A 248 -2.04 -10.28 13.20
CA TYR A 248 -1.43 -8.98 13.01
C TYR A 248 0.06 -9.20 13.23
N LYS A 249 0.80 -9.20 12.16
CA LYS A 249 2.24 -9.30 12.21
C LYS A 249 2.71 -7.96 12.78
N ALA A 250 3.34 -7.98 13.94
CA ALA A 250 4.00 -6.79 14.49
C ALA A 250 4.78 -6.10 13.36
N PRO A 251 4.82 -4.77 13.32
CA PRO A 251 5.55 -4.05 12.29
C PRO A 251 6.93 -4.66 12.09
N SER A 252 7.20 -5.12 10.90
CA SER A 252 8.37 -5.95 10.61
C SER A 252 9.18 -5.39 9.45
N VAL A 253 10.43 -5.84 9.37
CA VAL A 253 11.30 -5.54 8.23
C VAL A 253 10.99 -6.55 7.13
N ARG A 254 10.56 -6.07 5.97
CA ARG A 254 10.29 -6.88 4.78
C ARG A 254 11.35 -6.62 3.73
N VAL A 255 12.13 -7.63 3.43
CA VAL A 255 13.26 -7.53 2.51
C VAL A 255 12.94 -8.23 1.20
N MET A 256 13.14 -7.54 0.09
CA MET A 256 13.02 -8.10 -1.25
C MET A 256 14.39 -8.17 -1.90
N ILE A 257 14.78 -9.34 -2.39
CA ILE A 257 15.98 -9.49 -3.21
C ILE A 257 15.57 -9.47 -4.66
N GLY A 258 16.01 -8.43 -5.40
CA GLY A 258 15.84 -8.33 -6.84
C GLY A 258 17.15 -8.53 -7.56
N PHE A 259 17.21 -9.56 -8.40
CA PHE A 259 18.36 -9.84 -9.24
C PHE A 259 18.19 -9.25 -10.63
N ASP A 260 19.03 -8.30 -11.02
CA ASP A 260 19.05 -7.74 -12.35
C ASP A 260 19.87 -8.66 -13.28
N CYS A 261 19.21 -9.16 -14.32
CA CYS A 261 19.78 -10.09 -15.29
C CYS A 261 19.85 -9.44 -16.67
N ASP A 262 20.95 -8.69 -16.90
CA ASP A 262 21.09 -7.78 -18.04
C ASP A 262 22.31 -8.04 -18.93
N ARG A 263 23.33 -8.75 -18.45
CA ARG A 263 24.59 -9.03 -19.17
C ARG A 263 25.04 -10.48 -19.00
N PRO A 264 25.76 -11.09 -19.97
CA PRO A 264 26.06 -10.55 -21.31
C PRO A 264 24.83 -10.56 -22.22
N ARG A 265 24.82 -9.68 -23.22
CA ARG A 265 23.74 -9.59 -24.23
C ARG A 265 24.25 -9.10 -25.57
N GLY A 266 23.47 -9.36 -26.63
CA GLY A 266 23.80 -8.96 -28.01
C GLY A 266 25.17 -9.51 -28.47
N SER A 267 25.87 -8.78 -29.31
CA SER A 267 27.15 -9.18 -29.85
C SER A 267 28.26 -9.33 -28.81
N PHE A 268 28.12 -8.72 -27.64
CA PHE A 268 29.14 -8.84 -26.57
C PHE A 268 29.33 -10.27 -26.10
N ILE A 269 28.32 -11.12 -26.13
CA ILE A 269 28.44 -12.53 -25.71
C ILE A 269 29.42 -13.32 -26.58
N SER A 270 29.64 -12.89 -27.82
CA SER A 270 30.57 -13.56 -28.74
C SER A 270 32.03 -13.20 -28.52
N SER A 271 32.34 -12.23 -27.65
CA SER A 271 33.72 -11.93 -27.22
C SER A 271 34.18 -12.89 -26.13
N ASP A 272 35.51 -13.08 -26.00
CA ASP A 272 36.10 -13.92 -24.95
C ASP A 272 35.62 -13.51 -23.55
N LYS A 273 35.61 -12.22 -23.27
CA LYS A 273 35.12 -11.67 -22.01
C LYS A 273 33.62 -11.88 -21.83
N GLY A 274 32.84 -11.80 -22.90
CA GLY A 274 31.42 -12.10 -22.91
C GLY A 274 31.10 -13.55 -22.63
N GLN A 275 31.88 -14.46 -23.21
CA GLN A 275 31.79 -15.92 -22.97
C GLN A 275 32.16 -16.28 -21.53
N GLU A 276 33.27 -15.73 -21.02
CA GLU A 276 33.65 -15.91 -19.62
C GLU A 276 32.55 -15.44 -18.66
N MET A 277 32.01 -14.24 -18.88
CA MET A 277 30.91 -13.69 -18.09
C MET A 277 29.64 -14.55 -18.20
N ALA A 278 29.30 -15.07 -19.39
CA ALA A 278 28.15 -15.92 -19.61
C ALA A 278 28.28 -17.25 -18.83
N ASN A 279 29.44 -17.89 -18.88
CA ASN A 279 29.74 -19.12 -18.14
C ASN A 279 29.64 -18.90 -16.61
N GLN A 280 30.19 -17.81 -16.11
CA GLN A 280 30.13 -17.48 -14.68
C GLN A 280 28.69 -17.14 -14.26
N LYS A 281 27.94 -16.39 -15.07
CA LYS A 281 26.59 -15.99 -14.73
C LYS A 281 25.60 -17.18 -14.69
N ILE A 282 25.67 -18.09 -15.67
CA ILE A 282 24.80 -19.27 -15.64
C ILE A 282 25.10 -20.16 -14.43
N SER A 283 26.37 -20.37 -14.13
CA SER A 283 26.80 -21.13 -12.96
C SER A 283 26.40 -20.45 -11.66
N SER A 284 26.56 -19.14 -11.57
CA SER A 284 26.11 -18.34 -10.40
C SER A 284 24.61 -18.43 -10.19
N LEU A 285 23.81 -18.32 -11.25
CA LEU A 285 22.34 -18.49 -11.17
C LEU A 285 21.98 -19.87 -10.64
N GLU A 286 22.57 -20.93 -11.15
CA GLU A 286 22.33 -22.31 -10.72
C GLU A 286 22.70 -22.51 -9.24
N ILE A 287 23.85 -21.97 -8.79
CA ILE A 287 24.31 -22.06 -7.40
C ILE A 287 23.41 -21.23 -6.47
N ILE A 288 23.17 -19.97 -6.80
CA ILE A 288 22.36 -19.05 -6.00
C ILE A 288 20.94 -19.59 -5.84
N ASN A 289 20.32 -20.06 -6.93
CA ASN A 289 19.00 -20.66 -6.83
C ASN A 289 18.94 -21.87 -5.91
N ARG A 290 19.93 -22.75 -5.97
CA ARG A 290 20.01 -23.92 -5.08
C ARG A 290 20.08 -23.49 -3.61
N ILE A 291 20.86 -22.47 -3.30
CA ILE A 291 21.01 -21.94 -1.94
C ILE A 291 19.69 -21.30 -1.48
N LEU A 292 19.11 -20.43 -2.30
CA LEU A 292 17.87 -19.72 -1.96
C LEU A 292 16.67 -20.67 -1.80
N GLU A 293 16.59 -21.74 -2.62
CA GLU A 293 15.59 -22.80 -2.43
C GLU A 293 15.80 -23.55 -1.12
N LYS A 294 17.02 -23.99 -0.82
CA LYS A 294 17.37 -24.69 0.42
C LYS A 294 17.00 -23.84 1.65
N GLU A 295 17.35 -22.57 1.61
CA GLU A 295 17.09 -21.62 2.69
C GLU A 295 15.65 -21.08 2.69
N ARG A 296 14.83 -21.41 1.67
CA ARG A 296 13.47 -20.91 1.49
C ARG A 296 13.40 -19.39 1.42
N ILE A 297 14.30 -18.76 0.68
CA ILE A 297 14.38 -17.31 0.49
C ILE A 297 13.67 -16.93 -0.82
N PRO A 298 12.57 -16.13 -0.76
CA PRO A 298 11.93 -15.53 -1.93
C PRO A 298 12.87 -14.57 -2.67
N ARG A 299 12.72 -14.50 -4.00
CA ARG A 299 13.51 -13.61 -4.87
C ARG A 299 12.75 -13.24 -6.13
N THR A 300 13.11 -12.10 -6.69
CA THR A 300 12.57 -11.62 -7.96
C THR A 300 13.71 -11.48 -8.97
N TYR A 301 13.57 -12.06 -10.15
CA TYR A 301 14.50 -11.86 -11.26
C TYR A 301 13.93 -10.83 -12.23
N PHE A 302 14.58 -9.68 -12.35
CA PHE A 302 14.30 -8.68 -13.36
C PHE A 302 15.16 -8.96 -14.60
N ILE A 303 14.54 -9.40 -15.68
CA ILE A 303 15.25 -9.99 -16.82
C ILE A 303 15.15 -9.11 -18.05
N CYS A 304 16.31 -8.78 -18.65
CA CYS A 304 16.38 -8.25 -20.00
C CYS A 304 16.11 -9.35 -21.03
N GLY A 305 15.24 -9.08 -22.02
CA GLY A 305 14.95 -10.05 -23.07
C GLY A 305 16.16 -10.43 -23.89
N SER A 306 16.98 -9.46 -24.27
CA SER A 306 18.22 -9.71 -25.01
C SER A 306 19.25 -10.53 -24.25
N PHE A 307 19.23 -10.49 -22.90
CA PHE A 307 20.03 -11.36 -22.07
C PHE A 307 19.56 -12.82 -22.19
N ILE A 308 18.25 -13.08 -22.00
CA ILE A 308 17.73 -14.46 -22.04
C ILE A 308 17.89 -15.09 -23.41
N GLU A 309 17.74 -14.32 -24.51
CA GLU A 309 18.03 -14.79 -25.86
C GLU A 309 19.51 -15.18 -26.02
N SER A 310 20.42 -14.27 -25.65
CA SER A 310 21.87 -14.50 -25.77
C SER A 310 22.31 -15.71 -24.95
N MET A 311 21.82 -15.87 -23.74
CA MET A 311 22.13 -17.01 -22.87
C MET A 311 21.54 -18.31 -23.43
N SER A 312 20.29 -18.26 -23.94
CA SER A 312 19.62 -19.45 -24.49
C SER A 312 20.29 -19.94 -25.79
N ASN A 313 20.76 -19.04 -26.62
CA ASN A 313 21.52 -19.40 -27.82
C ASN A 313 22.89 -20.06 -27.48
N ASN A 314 23.46 -19.69 -26.33
CA ASN A 314 24.77 -20.17 -25.90
C ASN A 314 24.70 -21.49 -25.10
N PHE A 315 23.69 -21.65 -24.23
CA PHE A 315 23.58 -22.77 -23.28
C PHE A 315 22.37 -23.67 -23.48
N GLY A 316 21.49 -23.33 -24.43
CA GLY A 316 20.22 -24.01 -24.63
C GLY A 316 19.12 -23.46 -23.71
N SER A 317 17.89 -23.37 -24.25
CA SER A 317 16.73 -22.76 -23.60
C SER A 317 16.33 -23.44 -22.29
N GLU A 318 16.39 -24.77 -22.25
CA GLU A 318 16.00 -25.51 -21.04
C GLU A 318 16.96 -25.28 -19.87
N ARG A 319 18.29 -25.25 -20.12
CA ARG A 319 19.26 -24.95 -19.06
C ARG A 319 19.06 -23.55 -18.50
N VAL A 320 18.86 -22.56 -19.37
CA VAL A 320 18.65 -21.16 -18.96
C VAL A 320 17.35 -21.04 -18.17
N LYS A 321 16.26 -21.65 -18.64
CA LYS A 321 15.00 -21.68 -17.92
C LYS A 321 15.14 -22.29 -16.51
N ASN A 322 15.79 -23.45 -16.44
CA ASN A 322 15.99 -24.15 -15.17
C ASN A 322 16.90 -23.38 -14.20
N ALA A 323 17.87 -22.60 -14.70
CA ALA A 323 18.71 -21.75 -13.88
C ALA A 323 17.91 -20.66 -13.15
N PHE A 324 16.79 -20.18 -13.69
CA PHE A 324 15.87 -19.25 -13.02
C PHE A 324 14.89 -19.96 -12.09
N ASN A 325 14.63 -21.25 -12.26
CA ASN A 325 13.65 -22.03 -11.49
C ASN A 325 12.25 -21.40 -11.43
N PRO A 326 11.62 -21.06 -12.57
CA PRO A 326 10.38 -20.29 -12.61
C PRO A 326 9.18 -21.01 -12.02
N ASN A 327 9.24 -22.32 -11.82
CA ASN A 327 8.17 -23.13 -11.23
C ASN A 327 8.16 -23.08 -9.69
N SER A 328 9.20 -22.54 -9.06
CA SER A 328 9.24 -22.37 -7.62
C SER A 328 8.26 -21.28 -7.16
N LYS A 329 7.55 -21.52 -6.07
CA LYS A 329 6.68 -20.52 -5.42
C LYS A 329 7.48 -19.37 -4.78
N LEU A 330 8.80 -19.53 -4.66
CA LEU A 330 9.72 -18.55 -4.09
C LEU A 330 10.32 -17.63 -5.17
N VAL A 331 9.97 -17.83 -6.44
CA VAL A 331 10.50 -17.08 -7.58
C VAL A 331 9.40 -16.21 -8.21
N GLU A 332 9.75 -14.97 -8.43
CA GLU A 332 9.03 -14.05 -9.28
C GLU A 332 9.90 -13.66 -10.49
N ILE A 333 9.26 -13.56 -11.66
CA ILE A 333 9.89 -13.07 -12.90
C ILE A 333 9.34 -11.68 -13.20
N GLY A 334 10.20 -10.68 -13.18
CA GLY A 334 9.93 -9.29 -13.55
C GLY A 334 10.61 -8.87 -14.84
N ASP A 335 10.20 -7.73 -15.35
CA ASP A 335 10.72 -7.14 -16.59
C ASP A 335 11.87 -6.16 -16.30
N HIS A 336 12.91 -6.16 -17.16
CA HIS A 336 14.02 -5.20 -17.11
C HIS A 336 14.30 -4.57 -18.47
N SER A 337 13.25 -4.38 -19.28
CA SER A 337 13.26 -4.04 -20.70
C SER A 337 13.95 -5.10 -21.59
N TYR A 338 13.79 -4.98 -22.92
CA TYR A 338 14.47 -5.92 -23.82
C TYR A 338 15.96 -5.63 -23.92
N SER A 339 16.34 -4.39 -24.21
CA SER A 339 17.72 -4.00 -24.53
C SER A 339 18.41 -3.18 -23.45
N HIS A 340 17.82 -3.06 -22.24
CA HIS A 340 18.36 -2.28 -21.13
C HIS A 340 18.44 -0.78 -21.44
N LYS A 341 17.44 -0.22 -22.13
CA LYS A 341 17.32 1.23 -22.37
C LYS A 341 16.83 1.95 -21.12
N ILE A 342 17.44 3.08 -20.81
CA ILE A 342 16.96 3.97 -19.75
C ILE A 342 15.65 4.65 -20.18
N VAL A 343 14.82 4.98 -19.24
CA VAL A 343 13.48 5.55 -19.49
C VAL A 343 13.34 7.01 -19.06
N LYS A 344 14.33 7.52 -18.32
CA LYS A 344 14.41 8.91 -17.87
C LYS A 344 15.87 9.37 -17.94
N LYS A 345 16.11 10.64 -18.20
CA LYS A 345 17.47 11.20 -18.28
C LYS A 345 18.20 11.05 -16.95
N ILE A 346 19.47 10.67 -17.02
CA ILE A 346 20.39 10.57 -15.88
C ILE A 346 21.53 11.57 -16.13
N ASN A 347 21.69 12.57 -15.25
CA ASN A 347 22.67 13.64 -15.46
C ASN A 347 24.12 13.15 -15.41
N THR A 348 24.40 12.12 -14.61
CA THR A 348 25.73 11.49 -14.54
C THR A 348 26.03 10.52 -15.70
N ARG A 349 25.06 10.30 -16.58
CA ARG A 349 25.16 9.44 -17.76
C ARG A 349 24.65 10.13 -19.04
N PRO A 350 25.27 11.26 -19.43
CA PRO A 350 24.84 12.03 -20.60
C PRO A 350 24.99 11.26 -21.93
N ASP A 351 25.80 10.21 -21.94
CA ASP A 351 25.99 9.25 -23.05
C ASP A 351 24.77 8.37 -23.32
N LYS A 352 23.80 8.33 -22.38
CA LYS A 352 22.58 7.54 -22.49
C LYS A 352 21.38 8.43 -22.80
N LEU A 353 20.71 8.16 -23.89
CA LEU A 353 19.44 8.81 -24.24
C LEU A 353 18.28 7.95 -23.73
N PRO A 354 17.28 8.56 -23.08
CA PRO A 354 16.09 7.84 -22.66
C PRO A 354 15.27 7.37 -23.84
N ALA A 355 14.71 6.18 -23.74
CA ALA A 355 13.74 5.67 -24.68
C ALA A 355 12.45 6.51 -24.63
N ASN A 356 11.87 6.80 -25.78
CA ASN A 356 10.55 7.38 -25.82
C ASN A 356 9.47 6.32 -25.50
N PHE A 357 8.24 6.77 -25.24
CA PHE A 357 7.15 5.88 -24.84
C PHE A 357 6.80 4.80 -25.87
N LYS A 358 7.02 5.03 -27.18
CA LYS A 358 6.81 4.05 -28.24
C LYS A 358 7.87 2.96 -28.17
N GLU A 359 9.12 3.34 -28.04
CA GLU A 359 10.23 2.39 -27.85
C GLU A 359 10.06 1.55 -26.58
N VAL A 360 9.60 2.16 -25.48
CA VAL A 360 9.30 1.43 -24.25
C VAL A 360 8.23 0.38 -24.50
N LYS A 361 7.15 0.73 -25.19
CA LYS A 361 6.07 -0.21 -25.54
C LYS A 361 6.60 -1.37 -26.38
N GLU A 362 7.39 -1.09 -27.41
CA GLU A 362 8.01 -2.09 -28.27
C GLU A 362 8.93 -3.05 -27.46
N GLU A 363 9.75 -2.53 -26.57
CA GLU A 363 10.61 -3.31 -25.67
C GLU A 363 9.78 -4.29 -24.80
N PHE A 364 8.65 -3.83 -24.26
CA PHE A 364 7.75 -4.67 -23.47
C PHE A 364 7.02 -5.74 -24.29
N GLU A 365 6.59 -5.42 -25.52
CA GLU A 365 5.94 -6.37 -26.42
C GLU A 365 6.90 -7.51 -26.80
N ILE A 366 8.14 -7.17 -27.12
CA ILE A 366 9.21 -8.15 -27.41
C ILE A 366 9.46 -9.03 -26.18
N ASN A 367 9.64 -8.43 -25.00
CA ASN A 367 9.86 -9.19 -23.78
C ASN A 367 8.67 -10.09 -23.43
N THR A 368 7.46 -9.63 -23.63
CA THR A 368 6.26 -10.45 -23.40
C THR A 368 6.28 -11.72 -24.26
N SER A 369 6.62 -11.58 -25.54
CA SER A 369 6.73 -12.73 -26.46
C SER A 369 7.83 -13.70 -26.04
N LEU A 370 8.98 -13.18 -25.62
CA LEU A 370 10.09 -13.99 -25.14
C LEU A 370 9.75 -14.71 -23.83
N PHE A 371 9.16 -14.02 -22.89
CA PHE A 371 8.79 -14.61 -21.61
C PHE A 371 7.71 -15.67 -21.76
N GLN A 372 6.78 -15.53 -22.71
CA GLN A 372 5.82 -16.58 -23.07
C GLN A 372 6.53 -17.85 -23.57
N LYS A 373 7.63 -17.70 -24.28
CA LYS A 373 8.45 -18.83 -24.77
C LYS A 373 9.21 -19.55 -23.65
N TYR A 374 9.72 -18.81 -22.64
CA TYR A 374 10.63 -19.35 -21.64
C TYR A 374 9.97 -19.64 -20.28
N PHE A 375 8.89 -18.93 -19.92
CA PHE A 375 8.23 -19.00 -18.62
C PHE A 375 6.76 -19.36 -18.74
N SER A 376 6.10 -19.62 -17.63
CA SER A 376 4.66 -19.93 -17.63
C SER A 376 3.81 -18.66 -17.84
N LYS A 377 2.56 -18.83 -18.33
CA LYS A 377 1.60 -17.70 -18.44
C LYS A 377 1.32 -17.02 -17.09
N ARG A 378 1.47 -17.73 -15.96
CA ARG A 378 1.27 -17.19 -14.62
C ARG A 378 2.26 -16.07 -14.31
N ASP A 379 3.51 -16.21 -14.77
CA ASP A 379 4.59 -15.26 -14.47
C ASP A 379 4.54 -14.00 -15.33
N LEU A 380 3.60 -13.93 -16.29
CA LEU A 380 3.52 -12.85 -17.28
C LEU A 380 2.37 -11.87 -17.05
N VAL A 381 1.38 -12.28 -16.26
CA VAL A 381 0.20 -11.44 -16.00
C VAL A 381 0.49 -10.54 -14.81
N ASN A 382 0.42 -9.21 -15.05
CA ASN A 382 0.65 -8.19 -14.01
C ASN A 382 2.06 -8.24 -13.38
N ARG A 383 3.09 -8.43 -14.21
CA ARG A 383 4.48 -8.45 -13.74
C ARG A 383 4.98 -7.08 -13.28
N GLY A 384 6.00 -7.08 -12.43
CA GLY A 384 6.73 -5.88 -12.06
C GLY A 384 7.75 -5.46 -13.12
N TYR A 385 8.11 -4.18 -13.08
CA TYR A 385 9.15 -3.62 -13.95
C TYR A 385 10.22 -2.92 -13.14
N ARG A 386 11.49 -3.28 -13.35
CA ARG A 386 12.63 -2.52 -12.87
C ARG A 386 13.26 -1.74 -14.00
N THR A 387 13.40 -0.42 -13.82
CA THR A 387 14.04 0.42 -14.83
C THR A 387 15.54 0.22 -14.85
N PRO A 388 16.18 0.17 -16.03
CA PRO A 388 17.62 0.17 -16.15
C PRO A 388 18.28 1.36 -15.46
N LEU A 389 19.33 1.13 -14.68
CA LEU A 389 20.15 2.09 -13.95
C LEU A 389 19.44 2.85 -12.82
N GLY A 390 18.13 2.76 -12.66
CA GLY A 390 17.35 3.52 -11.66
C GLY A 390 17.46 5.04 -11.80
N HIS A 391 16.60 5.75 -11.09
CA HIS A 391 16.46 7.21 -11.21
C HIS A 391 16.25 7.85 -9.83
N LYS A 392 16.45 9.16 -9.72
CA LYS A 392 16.02 9.95 -8.58
C LYS A 392 14.50 10.09 -8.59
N ASN A 393 13.83 9.83 -7.48
CA ASN A 393 12.36 9.79 -7.35
C ASN A 393 11.71 8.91 -8.43
N GLY A 394 12.39 7.84 -8.82
CA GLY A 394 11.91 6.96 -9.87
C GLY A 394 11.57 7.69 -11.16
N VAL A 395 10.44 7.36 -11.74
CA VAL A 395 9.94 7.95 -13.00
C VAL A 395 8.92 9.09 -12.76
N GLU A 396 8.99 9.77 -11.61
CA GLU A 396 8.17 10.94 -11.32
C GLU A 396 8.31 12.00 -12.42
N GLY A 397 7.16 12.57 -12.85
CA GLY A 397 7.09 13.56 -13.92
C GLY A 397 7.03 12.99 -15.35
N GLU A 398 7.24 11.68 -15.51
CA GLU A 398 7.19 11.01 -16.83
C GLU A 398 5.76 10.48 -17.12
N PHE A 399 4.77 11.38 -17.20
CA PHE A 399 3.33 11.03 -17.28
C PHE A 399 3.01 10.07 -18.43
N LYS A 400 3.53 10.31 -19.64
CA LYS A 400 3.27 9.43 -20.80
C LYS A 400 3.85 8.03 -20.60
N LEU A 401 5.00 7.93 -19.96
CA LEU A 401 5.61 6.65 -19.60
C LEU A 401 4.77 5.93 -18.58
N LEU A 402 4.38 6.61 -17.51
CA LEU A 402 3.54 6.06 -16.44
C LEU A 402 2.22 5.52 -16.99
N ASP A 403 1.54 6.26 -17.86
CA ASP A 403 0.30 5.81 -18.50
C ASP A 403 0.54 4.63 -19.44
N THR A 404 1.64 4.63 -20.18
CA THR A 404 2.04 3.50 -21.04
C THR A 404 2.22 2.23 -20.21
N LEU A 405 2.97 2.30 -19.09
CA LEU A 405 3.20 1.16 -18.20
C LEU A 405 1.91 0.65 -17.55
N LYS A 406 1.02 1.56 -17.16
CA LYS A 406 -0.29 1.19 -16.61
C LYS A 406 -1.16 0.47 -17.65
N ASN A 407 -1.19 0.96 -18.91
CA ASN A 407 -1.91 0.33 -20.00
C ASN A 407 -1.34 -1.06 -20.36
N LEU A 408 -0.04 -1.25 -20.20
CA LEU A 408 0.65 -2.54 -20.33
C LEU A 408 0.41 -3.47 -19.12
N LYS A 409 -0.42 -3.07 -18.16
CA LYS A 409 -0.77 -3.82 -16.94
C LYS A 409 0.45 -4.13 -16.07
N ILE A 410 1.41 -3.23 -16.04
CA ILE A 410 2.53 -3.32 -15.09
C ILE A 410 1.96 -3.09 -13.69
N LYS A 411 2.27 -3.99 -12.77
CA LYS A 411 1.73 -4.02 -11.41
C LYS A 411 2.43 -3.04 -10.48
N TYR A 412 3.75 -2.97 -10.58
CA TYR A 412 4.61 -2.06 -9.83
C TYR A 412 5.86 -1.72 -10.65
N ILE A 413 6.49 -0.62 -10.27
CA ILE A 413 7.81 -0.22 -10.79
C ILE A 413 8.83 -0.29 -9.64
N SER A 414 10.09 -0.58 -9.96
CA SER A 414 11.23 -0.41 -9.06
C SER A 414 12.29 0.41 -9.78
N SER A 415 12.21 1.72 -9.61
CA SER A 415 13.02 2.70 -10.37
C SER A 415 13.70 3.73 -9.48
N ASP A 416 13.20 3.98 -8.27
CA ASP A 416 13.77 4.95 -7.34
C ASP A 416 14.97 4.37 -6.61
N LEU A 417 16.17 4.83 -6.98
CA LEU A 417 17.43 4.29 -6.50
C LEU A 417 18.46 5.38 -6.18
N ARG A 418 18.32 6.60 -6.74
CA ARG A 418 19.36 7.63 -6.72
C ARG A 418 18.98 8.81 -5.83
N ASP A 419 20.00 9.52 -5.36
CA ASP A 419 19.88 10.78 -4.61
C ASP A 419 19.78 12.01 -5.54
N SER A 420 19.84 13.20 -4.93
CA SER A 420 19.80 14.48 -5.65
C SER A 420 20.98 14.72 -6.60
N ASN A 421 22.08 14.01 -6.41
CA ASN A 421 23.29 14.10 -7.22
C ASN A 421 23.42 12.97 -8.24
N ASP A 422 22.33 12.21 -8.48
CA ASP A 422 22.32 10.99 -9.29
C ASP A 422 23.33 9.90 -8.78
N SER A 423 23.63 9.92 -7.48
CA SER A 423 24.50 8.94 -6.82
C SER A 423 23.67 7.84 -6.15
N LEU A 424 24.29 6.67 -5.92
CA LEU A 424 23.71 5.64 -5.07
C LEU A 424 23.76 6.08 -3.60
N HIS A 425 22.67 5.85 -2.88
CA HIS A 425 22.53 6.21 -1.48
C HIS A 425 22.50 4.95 -0.60
N PRO A 426 23.48 4.76 0.31
CA PRO A 426 23.59 3.52 1.09
C PRO A 426 22.64 3.44 2.28
N LYS A 427 21.90 4.54 2.61
CA LYS A 427 21.09 4.67 3.83
C LYS A 427 19.59 4.58 3.55
N LEU A 428 18.86 4.11 4.54
CA LEU A 428 17.40 4.04 4.51
C LEU A 428 16.75 5.44 4.56
N ILE A 429 17.38 6.37 5.27
CA ILE A 429 16.96 7.77 5.37
C ILE A 429 17.75 8.60 4.36
N THR A 430 17.03 9.30 3.49
CA THR A 430 17.63 10.19 2.47
C THR A 430 18.25 11.44 3.10
N GLU A 431 19.04 12.20 2.32
CA GLU A 431 19.66 13.47 2.74
C GLU A 431 18.64 14.48 3.29
N ASN A 432 17.39 14.43 2.82
CA ASN A 432 16.31 15.32 3.24
C ASN A 432 15.50 14.77 4.44
N GLY A 433 15.99 13.72 5.10
CA GLY A 433 15.32 13.09 6.24
C GLY A 433 14.11 12.22 5.87
N ASN A 434 13.82 12.01 4.60
CA ASN A 434 12.74 11.16 4.13
C ASN A 434 13.16 9.68 4.17
N ILE A 435 12.24 8.81 4.58
CA ILE A 435 12.44 7.36 4.52
C ILE A 435 11.99 6.90 3.14
N ARG A 436 12.89 6.23 2.41
CA ARG A 436 12.58 5.66 1.10
C ARG A 436 11.73 4.39 1.28
N GLN A 437 10.43 4.51 0.99
CA GLN A 437 9.44 3.45 1.15
C GLN A 437 8.52 3.40 -0.06
N PRO A 438 7.77 2.29 -0.30
CA PRO A 438 6.82 2.23 -1.41
C PRO A 438 5.83 3.39 -1.41
N TYR A 439 5.60 3.96 -2.59
CA TYR A 439 4.65 5.06 -2.81
C TYR A 439 3.93 4.91 -4.16
N ARG A 440 2.90 5.72 -4.38
CA ARG A 440 2.17 5.72 -5.65
C ARG A 440 2.43 6.99 -6.44
N TYR A 441 2.62 6.82 -7.73
CA TYR A 441 2.59 7.91 -8.69
C TYR A 441 1.16 8.47 -8.86
N GLU A 442 1.03 9.63 -9.49
CA GLU A 442 -0.26 10.31 -9.72
C GLU A 442 -1.29 9.44 -10.44
N ASN A 443 -0.86 8.60 -11.38
CA ASN A 443 -1.73 7.67 -12.09
C ASN A 443 -2.08 6.39 -11.29
N GLY A 444 -1.63 6.29 -10.03
CA GLY A 444 -1.88 5.19 -9.10
C GLY A 444 -0.96 3.98 -9.25
N LEU A 445 0.01 4.00 -10.18
CA LEU A 445 0.99 2.93 -10.31
C LEU A 445 1.94 2.92 -9.09
N LEU A 446 2.23 1.74 -8.55
CA LEU A 446 3.05 1.59 -7.34
C LEU A 446 4.54 1.65 -7.69
N GLU A 447 5.30 2.47 -6.97
CA GLU A 447 6.76 2.42 -6.91
C GLU A 447 7.20 1.62 -5.69
N ILE A 448 8.13 0.69 -5.88
CA ILE A 448 8.84 -0.02 -4.80
C ILE A 448 10.33 0.32 -4.91
N PRO A 449 10.81 1.30 -4.12
CA PRO A 449 12.18 1.78 -4.22
C PRO A 449 13.24 0.72 -3.91
N ALA A 450 14.41 0.86 -4.52
CA ALA A 450 15.60 0.13 -4.09
C ALA A 450 16.35 0.92 -3.01
N ILE A 451 16.92 0.21 -2.06
CA ILE A 451 17.55 0.78 -0.86
C ILE A 451 18.93 0.14 -0.67
N GLY A 452 19.86 0.96 -0.26
CA GLY A 452 21.20 0.53 0.07
C GLY A 452 22.14 0.44 -1.14
N TRP A 453 23.34 -0.12 -0.88
CA TRP A 453 24.32 -0.37 -1.91
C TRP A 453 23.85 -1.46 -2.87
N GLN A 454 24.07 -1.23 -4.16
CA GLN A 454 24.05 -2.33 -5.13
C GLN A 454 25.30 -3.19 -4.96
N ASP A 455 25.18 -4.48 -5.24
CA ASP A 455 26.30 -5.42 -5.18
C ASP A 455 27.44 -5.11 -6.17
N THR A 456 27.14 -4.41 -7.26
CA THR A 456 28.17 -3.87 -8.18
C THR A 456 29.13 -2.90 -7.49
N ALA A 457 28.69 -2.24 -6.41
CA ALA A 457 29.56 -1.41 -5.59
C ALA A 457 30.53 -2.25 -4.76
N PHE A 458 30.07 -3.37 -4.21
CA PHE A 458 30.92 -4.31 -3.44
C PHE A 458 31.96 -5.02 -4.28
N SER A 459 31.61 -5.35 -5.52
CA SER A 459 32.53 -6.01 -6.47
C SER A 459 33.51 -5.04 -7.16
N GLY A 460 33.28 -3.71 -7.00
CA GLY A 460 34.03 -2.69 -7.71
C GLY A 460 33.70 -2.58 -9.22
N THR A 461 32.63 -3.23 -9.67
CA THR A 461 32.21 -3.21 -11.09
C THR A 461 31.25 -2.06 -11.41
N SER A 462 30.81 -1.30 -10.40
CA SER A 462 29.90 -0.18 -10.57
C SER A 462 30.52 0.96 -11.40
N SER A 463 29.81 1.35 -12.46
CA SER A 463 30.10 2.57 -13.22
C SER A 463 29.30 3.78 -12.71
N THR A 464 28.57 3.62 -11.63
CA THR A 464 27.70 4.65 -11.04
C THR A 464 28.49 5.46 -10.03
N LYS A 465 28.28 6.78 -10.00
CA LYS A 465 28.83 7.65 -8.95
C LYS A 465 28.31 7.19 -7.59
N LEU A 466 29.20 7.09 -6.62
CA LEU A 466 28.90 6.63 -5.27
C LEU A 466 29.02 7.80 -4.29
N PHE A 467 28.08 7.85 -3.33
CA PHE A 467 28.06 8.88 -2.30
C PHE A 467 29.11 8.63 -1.21
N GLU A 468 29.28 7.37 -0.81
CA GLU A 468 30.26 6.92 0.18
C GLU A 468 31.05 5.72 -0.37
N THR A 469 32.13 5.34 0.28
CA THR A 469 32.91 4.14 -0.09
C THR A 469 32.17 2.88 0.40
N PRO A 470 31.81 1.96 -0.50
CA PRO A 470 31.14 0.72 -0.12
C PRO A 470 32.11 -0.26 0.55
N PRO A 471 31.59 -1.19 1.39
CA PRO A 471 32.39 -2.30 1.90
C PRO A 471 32.78 -3.25 0.78
N THR A 472 33.98 -3.84 0.85
CA THR A 472 34.48 -4.79 -0.15
C THR A 472 34.78 -6.17 0.41
N LYS A 473 34.93 -6.30 1.73
CA LYS A 473 35.17 -7.59 2.38
C LYS A 473 33.83 -8.25 2.74
N PRO A 474 33.69 -9.58 2.58
CA PRO A 474 32.45 -10.29 2.86
C PRO A 474 31.85 -10.04 4.27
N VAL A 475 32.72 -9.93 5.29
CA VAL A 475 32.28 -9.65 6.67
C VAL A 475 31.70 -8.25 6.80
N ASP A 476 32.31 -7.26 6.15
CA ASP A 476 31.86 -5.86 6.21
C ASP A 476 30.56 -5.67 5.42
N ILE A 477 30.41 -6.37 4.28
CA ILE A 477 29.15 -6.41 3.51
C ILE A 477 28.02 -7.01 4.36
N LEU A 478 28.29 -8.09 5.06
CA LEU A 478 27.31 -8.73 5.93
C LEU A 478 26.94 -7.85 7.14
N ASN A 479 27.90 -7.12 7.70
CA ASN A 479 27.64 -6.16 8.78
C ASN A 479 26.83 -4.96 8.29
N TYR A 480 27.14 -4.42 7.11
CA TYR A 480 26.37 -3.36 6.49
C TYR A 480 24.88 -3.74 6.34
N TYR A 481 24.58 -4.95 5.80
CA TYR A 481 23.18 -5.39 5.72
C TYR A 481 22.54 -5.59 7.10
N HIS A 482 23.32 -6.08 8.08
CA HIS A 482 22.81 -6.21 9.43
C HIS A 482 22.42 -4.87 10.03
N ASP A 483 23.28 -3.86 9.91
CA ASP A 483 23.02 -2.51 10.42
C ASP A 483 21.80 -1.89 9.74
N LEU A 484 21.66 -2.10 8.43
CA LEU A 484 20.47 -1.68 7.68
C LEU A 484 19.19 -2.36 8.20
N PHE A 485 19.24 -3.65 8.53
CA PHE A 485 18.09 -4.38 9.10
C PHE A 485 17.76 -3.89 10.51
N VAL A 486 18.75 -3.60 11.33
CA VAL A 486 18.57 -3.04 12.68
C VAL A 486 17.95 -1.63 12.60
N GLU A 487 18.47 -0.76 11.73
CA GLU A 487 17.89 0.57 11.49
C GLU A 487 16.44 0.47 11.02
N ALA A 488 16.15 -0.41 10.07
CA ALA A 488 14.80 -0.65 9.57
C ALA A 488 13.86 -1.15 10.68
N LYS A 489 14.34 -2.02 11.59
CA LYS A 489 13.56 -2.49 12.74
C LYS A 489 13.25 -1.37 13.72
N GLN A 490 14.23 -0.54 14.04
CA GLN A 490 14.03 0.63 14.91
C GLN A 490 12.99 1.60 14.32
N LEU A 491 13.09 1.86 13.01
CA LEU A 491 12.12 2.69 12.30
C LEU A 491 10.74 2.04 12.24
N SER A 492 10.67 0.73 12.02
CA SER A 492 9.41 -0.02 12.01
C SER A 492 8.69 0.09 13.36
N GLN A 493 9.42 -0.04 14.46
CA GLN A 493 8.89 0.14 15.81
C GLN A 493 8.47 1.58 16.09
N LYS A 494 9.31 2.55 15.71
CA LYS A 494 9.03 3.99 15.92
C LYS A 494 7.80 4.46 15.14
N LEU A 495 7.63 3.97 13.91
CA LEU A 495 6.55 4.39 13.00
C LEU A 495 5.32 3.48 13.06
N GLU A 496 5.38 2.41 13.85
CA GLU A 496 4.32 1.40 14.00
C GLU A 496 3.83 0.84 12.65
N ARG A 497 4.75 0.66 11.68
CA ARG A 497 4.44 0.12 10.35
C ARG A 497 5.57 -0.74 9.80
N ASP A 498 5.24 -1.60 8.83
CA ASP A 498 6.26 -2.34 8.09
C ASP A 498 7.24 -1.39 7.39
N ILE A 499 8.52 -1.77 7.40
CA ILE A 499 9.58 -1.12 6.62
C ILE A 499 10.04 -2.09 5.53
N PHE A 500 10.04 -1.60 4.30
CA PHE A 500 10.35 -2.37 3.10
C PHE A 500 11.73 -2.02 2.59
N LEU A 501 12.55 -3.04 2.32
CA LEU A 501 13.93 -2.90 1.82
C LEU A 501 14.06 -3.64 0.49
N GLY A 502 14.15 -2.93 -0.61
CA GLY A 502 14.42 -3.50 -1.94
C GLY A 502 15.92 -3.57 -2.21
N LEU A 503 16.52 -4.76 -2.14
CA LEU A 503 17.93 -4.96 -2.43
C LEU A 503 18.14 -5.25 -3.93
N VAL A 504 19.14 -4.61 -4.54
CA VAL A 504 19.51 -4.81 -5.94
C VAL A 504 20.79 -5.62 -6.02
N MET A 505 20.72 -6.76 -6.65
CA MET A 505 21.85 -7.69 -6.82
C MET A 505 21.97 -8.16 -8.27
N HIS A 506 23.15 -8.65 -8.63
CA HIS A 506 23.43 -9.28 -9.92
C HIS A 506 24.07 -10.64 -9.67
N PRO A 507 23.56 -11.74 -10.21
CA PRO A 507 24.09 -13.07 -9.91
C PRO A 507 25.58 -13.21 -10.17
N TYR A 508 26.08 -12.51 -11.18
CA TYR A 508 27.52 -12.49 -11.50
C TYR A 508 28.32 -11.76 -10.43
N ASP A 509 27.87 -10.59 -9.98
CA ASP A 509 28.62 -9.77 -9.01
C ASP A 509 28.68 -10.43 -7.62
N VAL A 510 27.60 -11.09 -7.18
CA VAL A 510 27.58 -11.85 -5.93
C VAL A 510 28.72 -12.87 -5.88
N SER A 511 29.04 -13.54 -6.99
CA SER A 511 30.11 -14.52 -7.04
C SER A 511 31.50 -13.94 -6.83
N PHE A 512 31.71 -12.63 -6.94
CA PHE A 512 33.01 -12.00 -6.69
C PHE A 512 33.34 -11.91 -5.21
N TYR A 513 32.37 -11.63 -4.37
CA TYR A 513 32.59 -11.39 -2.94
C TYR A 513 32.06 -12.51 -2.03
N ASP A 514 31.16 -13.37 -2.51
CA ASP A 514 30.59 -14.50 -1.75
C ASP A 514 31.19 -15.83 -2.27
N LYS A 515 32.50 -16.00 -2.14
CA LYS A 515 33.25 -17.19 -2.65
C LYS A 515 32.86 -18.50 -1.99
N ASP A 516 32.45 -18.45 -0.72
CA ASP A 516 32.04 -19.62 0.07
C ASP A 516 30.53 -19.86 0.04
N ASN A 517 29.77 -19.08 -0.74
CA ASN A 517 28.31 -19.15 -0.87
C ASN A 517 27.58 -19.07 0.46
N SER A 518 28.08 -18.29 1.41
CA SER A 518 27.55 -18.20 2.77
C SER A 518 26.71 -16.94 3.03
N LEU A 519 26.69 -16.00 2.10
CA LEU A 519 26.02 -14.71 2.24
C LEU A 519 24.52 -14.88 2.58
N PHE A 520 23.77 -15.54 1.72
CA PHE A 520 22.32 -15.64 1.87
C PHE A 520 21.88 -16.38 3.14
N PRO A 521 22.49 -17.53 3.53
CA PRO A 521 22.20 -18.15 4.81
C PRO A 521 22.51 -17.24 6.01
N LYS A 522 23.59 -16.46 5.94
CA LYS A 522 23.95 -15.51 7.01
C LYS A 522 23.00 -14.30 7.04
N LEU A 523 22.65 -13.74 5.87
CA LEU A 523 21.66 -12.65 5.77
C LEU A 523 20.31 -13.06 6.34
N LYS A 524 19.85 -14.29 6.04
CA LYS A 524 18.59 -14.80 6.58
C LYS A 524 18.61 -14.82 8.10
N ARG A 525 19.66 -15.39 8.72
CA ARG A 525 19.77 -15.40 10.18
C ARG A 525 19.80 -14.00 10.80
N LYS A 526 20.50 -13.05 10.15
CA LYS A 526 20.54 -11.66 10.63
C LYS A 526 19.18 -10.95 10.50
N LEU A 527 18.43 -11.24 9.43
CA LEU A 527 17.09 -10.70 9.23
C LEU A 527 16.08 -11.30 10.24
N GLU A 528 16.14 -12.61 10.44
CA GLU A 528 15.30 -13.29 11.44
C GLU A 528 15.58 -12.80 12.87
N ALA A 529 16.84 -12.44 13.19
CA ALA A 529 17.20 -11.88 14.50
C ALA A 529 16.56 -10.52 14.81
N VAL A 530 16.06 -9.82 13.80
CA VAL A 530 15.29 -8.56 13.94
C VAL A 530 13.80 -8.74 13.61
N ASP A 531 13.29 -9.97 13.67
CA ASP A 531 11.90 -10.33 13.30
C ASP A 531 11.53 -9.91 11.87
N GLY A 532 12.48 -9.90 10.96
CA GLY A 532 12.27 -9.60 9.55
C GLY A 532 12.03 -10.85 8.70
N SER A 533 11.59 -10.66 7.47
CA SER A 533 11.33 -11.76 6.52
C SER A 533 11.61 -11.35 5.08
N PHE A 534 12.02 -12.34 4.27
CA PHE A 534 12.17 -12.15 2.83
C PHE A 534 10.84 -12.32 2.10
N HIS A 535 10.66 -11.54 1.03
CA HIS A 535 9.48 -11.51 0.17
C HIS A 535 9.89 -11.34 -1.30
N THR A 536 9.01 -11.72 -2.22
CA THR A 536 9.09 -11.23 -3.60
C THR A 536 8.56 -9.80 -3.68
N TYR A 537 8.91 -9.08 -4.75
CA TYR A 537 8.33 -7.76 -5.02
C TYR A 537 6.82 -7.86 -5.29
N ASP A 538 6.35 -8.95 -5.90
CA ASP A 538 4.92 -9.21 -6.12
C ASP A 538 4.14 -9.37 -4.81
N GLU A 539 4.68 -10.13 -3.85
CA GLU A 539 4.07 -10.27 -2.51
C GLU A 539 3.94 -8.92 -1.80
N VAL A 540 4.98 -8.08 -1.88
CA VAL A 540 4.95 -6.72 -1.32
C VAL A 540 3.96 -5.85 -2.09
N SER A 541 3.93 -5.92 -3.42
CA SER A 541 2.96 -5.13 -4.19
C SER A 541 1.51 -5.49 -3.83
N ASN A 542 1.21 -6.76 -3.58
CA ASN A 542 -0.10 -7.22 -3.10
C ASN A 542 -0.50 -6.61 -1.75
N HIS A 543 0.48 -6.34 -0.89
CA HIS A 543 0.25 -5.66 0.40
C HIS A 543 -0.33 -4.24 0.21
N PHE A 544 0.00 -3.57 -0.89
CA PHE A 544 -0.49 -2.22 -1.21
C PHE A 544 -1.74 -2.22 -2.12
N HIS A 545 -2.16 -3.36 -2.65
CA HIS A 545 -3.36 -3.47 -3.49
C HIS A 545 -4.60 -3.94 -2.71
N ASN A 546 -4.43 -4.46 -1.51
CA ASN A 546 -5.46 -4.87 -0.55
C ASN A 546 -5.71 -3.76 0.48
#